data_e7a8244a2937ac9b230bc423c291d144
#
_entry.id   e7a8244a2937ac9b230bc423c291d144
#
_cell.length_a   1.000
_cell.length_b   1.000
_cell.length_c   1.000
_cell.angle_alpha   90.00
_cell.angle_beta   90.00
_cell.angle_gamma   90.00
#
_symmetry.space_group_name_H-M   'P 1'
#
loop_
_entity.id
_entity.type
_entity.pdbx_description
1 polymer ?
#
loop_
_entity_poly.entity_id
_entity_poly.type
_entity_poly.pdbx_seq_one_letter_code
_entity_poly.pdbx_strand_id
1 'polypeptide(L)'
;MSKSRLVASAALPFALVFLTACGSPAETPKPEQPSASAQAPALTRDAIETAVFAAAPPPVANGQAAPSAPDPAIARAQILLDRANFSPGVIDGLGGDNTRQAIAAFEKAANLPEDGVLDAEVFQRLTAGDAGKVMADYTITAADLAGPFIGQVPSDLQAMSKLAAVGYATPLEALAEKFHMTEGLLRALNPGIDFGKAGQTIIVAAVAQTDLTADVARIVVDKTERSVRAYDANDRLLAFYPATIGSSARPAPSGDLTVVGVAPEPNYTYDPDRVSYDRGDRKVIVPAGPNNPVGSVWIDLSRDTYGIHGTPDPSKVGKTFSSGCVRLTNWDAEQLASRVKPGVRVVFR
;
A
#
# COMPACT_ATOMS: atom_id res chain seq x y z
N MET A 1 36.17 15.36 55.75
CA MET A 1 35.75 15.33 57.15
C MET A 1 34.37 14.72 57.15
N SER A 2 34.02 13.65 57.76
CA SER A 2 34.25 12.76 58.82
C SER A 2 33.54 11.46 58.52
N LYS A 3 34.15 10.35 58.40
CA LYS A 3 34.47 9.23 59.32
C LYS A 3 33.32 8.71 60.17
N SER A 4 33.06 7.41 60.01
CA SER A 4 32.94 6.34 61.03
C SER A 4 31.58 5.67 61.04
N ARG A 5 31.37 4.40 61.33
CA ARG A 5 32.18 3.18 61.54
C ARG A 5 31.21 1.99 61.54
N LEU A 6 31.71 0.85 61.14
CA LEU A 6 31.21 -0.51 61.39
C LEU A 6 30.75 -0.73 62.85
N VAL A 7 29.74 -1.60 63.03
CA VAL A 7 29.75 -2.64 64.07
C VAL A 7 29.10 -3.91 63.53
N ALA A 8 29.86 -4.99 63.59
CA ALA A 8 29.42 -6.37 63.36
C ALA A 8 28.99 -6.96 64.72
N SER A 9 28.00 -7.82 64.75
CA SER A 9 27.81 -8.82 65.77
C SER A 9 27.24 -10.07 65.27
N ALA A 10 28.01 -11.16 65.39
CA ALA A 10 27.68 -12.54 65.14
C ALA A 10 27.03 -13.18 66.37
N ALA A 11 26.10 -14.06 66.19
CA ALA A 11 25.78 -15.15 67.13
C ALA A 11 25.11 -16.31 66.41
N LEU A 12 25.75 -17.44 66.40
CA LEU A 12 25.27 -18.82 66.15
C LEU A 12 24.91 -19.45 67.53
N PRO A 13 24.42 -20.70 67.60
CA PRO A 13 23.33 -21.39 66.93
C PRO A 13 22.38 -22.06 67.99
N PHE A 14 21.25 -22.57 67.52
CA PHE A 14 20.59 -23.66 68.24
C PHE A 14 19.94 -24.65 67.26
N ALA A 15 20.46 -25.85 67.24
CA ALA A 15 19.92 -27.00 66.53
C ALA A 15 18.75 -27.57 67.32
N LEU A 16 17.62 -27.76 66.65
CA LEU A 16 16.55 -28.67 67.17
C LEU A 16 16.16 -29.60 65.99
N VAL A 17 16.50 -30.84 66.20
CA VAL A 17 16.10 -31.97 65.33
C VAL A 17 14.68 -32.38 65.70
N PHE A 18 13.75 -32.33 64.76
CA PHE A 18 12.49 -33.05 64.83
C PHE A 18 12.37 -33.95 63.59
N LEU A 19 12.46 -35.25 63.83
CA LEU A 19 11.99 -36.27 62.88
C LEU A 19 10.46 -36.28 62.92
N THR A 20 9.84 -36.11 61.75
CA THR A 20 8.49 -36.56 61.53
C THR A 20 8.35 -37.11 60.11
N ALA A 21 7.58 -38.16 60.02
CA ALA A 21 7.42 -39.16 59.01
C ALA A 21 6.96 -38.72 57.63
N CYS A 22 7.29 -39.54 56.67
CA CYS A 22 6.82 -39.58 55.26
C CYS A 22 5.30 -39.45 55.12
N GLY A 23 4.90 -38.50 54.31
CA GLY A 23 3.61 -38.43 53.65
C GLY A 23 3.81 -37.68 52.34
N SER A 24 3.88 -38.38 51.22
CA SER A 24 3.90 -37.76 49.89
C SER A 24 2.59 -37.05 49.63
N PRO A 25 2.59 -35.76 49.28
CA PRO A 25 1.39 -35.12 48.78
C PRO A 25 1.14 -35.61 47.33
N ALA A 26 -0.07 -35.99 47.06
CA ALA A 26 -0.55 -36.28 45.73
C ALA A 26 -0.33 -35.08 44.81
N GLU A 27 0.35 -35.27 43.70
CA GLU A 27 0.48 -34.26 42.63
C GLU A 27 -0.89 -33.91 42.11
N THR A 28 -1.33 -32.70 42.34
CA THR A 28 -2.45 -32.11 41.60
C THR A 28 -2.08 -32.00 40.13
N PRO A 29 -2.94 -32.47 39.20
CA PRO A 29 -2.64 -32.31 37.77
C PRO A 29 -2.53 -30.85 37.44
N LYS A 30 -1.37 -30.47 36.91
CA LYS A 30 -1.08 -29.15 36.33
C LYS A 30 -2.11 -28.87 35.22
N PRO A 31 -2.81 -27.74 35.21
CA PRO A 31 -3.72 -27.44 34.12
C PRO A 31 -2.94 -27.50 32.81
N GLU A 32 -3.40 -28.32 31.89
CA GLU A 32 -2.91 -28.41 30.54
C GLU A 32 -3.08 -27.01 29.91
N GLN A 33 -1.96 -26.33 29.60
CA GLN A 33 -1.99 -25.12 28.84
C GLN A 33 -2.59 -25.44 27.47
N PRO A 34 -3.58 -24.66 27.00
CA PRO A 34 -4.05 -24.83 25.65
C PRO A 34 -2.89 -24.57 24.70
N SER A 35 -2.37 -25.63 24.14
CA SER A 35 -1.38 -25.61 23.07
C SER A 35 -2.05 -25.19 21.77
N ALA A 36 -1.32 -24.43 21.01
CA ALA A 36 -1.56 -23.93 19.67
C ALA A 36 -2.34 -22.61 19.62
N SER A 37 -1.60 -21.49 19.70
CA SER A 37 -1.93 -20.37 18.86
C SER A 37 -2.08 -20.90 17.43
N ALA A 38 -3.28 -20.87 16.88
CA ALA A 38 -3.52 -21.15 15.48
C ALA A 38 -2.65 -20.16 14.68
N GLN A 39 -1.57 -20.67 14.14
CA GLN A 39 -0.67 -19.89 13.28
C GLN A 39 -1.51 -19.51 12.07
N ALA A 40 -1.64 -18.21 11.79
CA ALA A 40 -2.34 -17.74 10.60
C ALA A 40 -1.83 -18.53 9.39
N PRO A 41 -2.72 -19.02 8.50
CA PRO A 41 -2.30 -19.85 7.38
C PRO A 41 -1.24 -19.08 6.58
N ALA A 42 -0.16 -19.78 6.24
CA ALA A 42 0.89 -19.19 5.43
C ALA A 42 0.29 -18.71 4.11
N LEU A 43 0.56 -17.46 3.73
CA LEU A 43 0.08 -16.91 2.47
C LEU A 43 0.82 -17.59 1.32
N THR A 44 0.13 -18.49 0.63
CA THR A 44 0.66 -19.25 -0.51
C THR A 44 -0.17 -18.98 -1.76
N ARG A 45 0.40 -19.28 -2.95
CA ARG A 45 -0.34 -19.25 -4.20
C ARG A 45 -1.69 -19.96 -4.07
N ASP A 46 -1.67 -21.23 -3.66
CA ASP A 46 -2.87 -22.08 -3.60
C ASP A 46 -3.89 -21.52 -2.60
N ALA A 47 -3.42 -20.98 -1.48
CA ALA A 47 -4.31 -20.34 -0.51
C ALA A 47 -5.02 -19.12 -1.12
N ILE A 48 -4.34 -18.31 -1.94
CA ILE A 48 -4.96 -17.16 -2.61
C ILE A 48 -5.88 -17.60 -3.74
N GLU A 49 -5.43 -18.53 -4.60
CA GLU A 49 -6.21 -19.01 -5.75
C GLU A 49 -7.52 -19.71 -5.34
N THR A 50 -7.49 -20.44 -4.23
CA THR A 50 -8.65 -21.19 -3.75
C THR A 50 -9.42 -20.50 -2.64
N ALA A 51 -8.99 -19.30 -2.24
CA ALA A 51 -9.66 -18.55 -1.19
C ALA A 51 -11.14 -18.34 -1.52
N VAL A 52 -11.97 -18.58 -0.52
CA VAL A 52 -13.40 -18.28 -0.54
C VAL A 52 -13.70 -17.27 0.57
N PHE A 53 -14.78 -16.53 0.43
CA PHE A 53 -15.19 -15.65 1.49
C PHE A 53 -15.48 -16.46 2.77
N ALA A 54 -14.78 -16.10 3.85
CA ALA A 54 -15.09 -16.54 5.19
C ALA A 54 -15.40 -15.30 6.03
N ALA A 55 -16.56 -15.26 6.66
CA ALA A 55 -16.89 -14.15 7.55
C ALA A 55 -15.80 -14.00 8.61
N ALA A 56 -15.31 -12.77 8.79
CA ALA A 56 -14.31 -12.51 9.83
C ALA A 56 -14.83 -12.96 11.20
N PRO A 57 -14.01 -13.62 12.04
CA PRO A 57 -14.42 -13.92 13.39
C PRO A 57 -14.77 -12.62 14.14
N PRO A 58 -15.79 -12.65 15.04
CA PRO A 58 -16.16 -11.46 15.78
C PRO A 58 -14.95 -10.89 16.55
N PRO A 59 -14.84 -9.55 16.67
CA PRO A 59 -13.71 -8.93 17.31
C PRO A 59 -13.56 -9.45 18.75
N VAL A 60 -12.37 -9.91 19.10
CA VAL A 60 -12.05 -10.32 20.48
C VAL A 60 -12.13 -9.09 21.40
N ALA A 61 -12.85 -9.22 22.49
CA ALA A 61 -13.25 -8.15 23.39
C ALA A 61 -12.12 -7.40 24.16
N ASN A 62 -10.87 -7.56 23.81
CA ASN A 62 -9.71 -7.03 24.55
C ASN A 62 -8.98 -5.87 23.90
N GLY A 63 -9.59 -5.12 22.98
CA GLY A 63 -9.11 -3.78 22.61
C GLY A 63 -7.72 -3.67 21.95
N GLN A 64 -7.01 -4.76 21.75
CA GLN A 64 -5.81 -4.82 20.91
C GLN A 64 -6.15 -5.52 19.60
N ALA A 65 -6.34 -4.72 18.55
CA ALA A 65 -6.25 -5.26 17.20
C ALA A 65 -4.86 -5.88 17.05
N ALA A 66 -4.77 -7.20 16.97
CA ALA A 66 -3.55 -7.86 16.55
C ALA A 66 -3.16 -7.26 15.18
N PRO A 67 -1.87 -7.04 14.85
CA PRO A 67 -1.48 -6.71 13.50
C PRO A 67 -2.08 -7.81 12.60
N SER A 68 -2.98 -7.42 11.72
CA SER A 68 -3.69 -8.38 10.86
C SER A 68 -2.64 -9.02 9.96
N ALA A 69 -2.46 -10.32 10.09
CA ALA A 69 -1.67 -11.07 9.12
C ALA A 69 -2.38 -10.99 7.76
N PRO A 70 -1.64 -10.99 6.64
CA PRO A 70 -2.25 -11.03 5.32
C PRO A 70 -3.24 -12.18 5.18
N ASP A 71 -4.44 -11.88 4.67
CA ASP A 71 -5.53 -12.84 4.47
C ASP A 71 -5.62 -13.22 2.98
N PRO A 72 -5.65 -14.53 2.63
CA PRO A 72 -5.73 -14.96 1.24
C PRO A 72 -6.99 -14.47 0.50
N ALA A 73 -8.14 -14.38 1.17
CA ALA A 73 -9.36 -13.90 0.55
C ALA A 73 -9.32 -12.40 0.27
N ILE A 74 -8.71 -11.63 1.18
CA ILE A 74 -8.47 -10.20 0.96
C ILE A 74 -7.48 -10.00 -0.20
N ALA A 75 -6.37 -10.75 -0.23
CA ALA A 75 -5.40 -10.66 -1.33
C ALA A 75 -6.07 -10.99 -2.68
N ARG A 76 -6.89 -12.05 -2.74
CA ARG A 76 -7.66 -12.40 -3.93
C ARG A 76 -8.63 -11.29 -4.34
N ALA A 77 -9.37 -10.74 -3.40
CA ALA A 77 -10.29 -9.63 -3.66
C ALA A 77 -9.55 -8.38 -4.15
N GLN A 78 -8.41 -8.03 -3.56
CA GLN A 78 -7.57 -6.91 -4.01
C GLN A 78 -7.13 -7.08 -5.46
N ILE A 79 -6.67 -8.28 -5.86
CA ILE A 79 -6.25 -8.56 -7.24
C ILE A 79 -7.44 -8.43 -8.21
N LEU A 80 -8.61 -8.97 -7.85
CA LEU A 80 -9.81 -8.89 -8.68
C LEU A 80 -10.35 -7.46 -8.80
N LEU A 81 -10.31 -6.69 -7.72
CA LEU A 81 -10.66 -5.26 -7.72
C LEU A 81 -9.72 -4.46 -8.63
N ASP A 82 -8.41 -4.67 -8.51
CA ASP A 82 -7.40 -4.03 -9.37
C ASP A 82 -7.67 -4.30 -10.85
N ARG A 83 -7.92 -5.57 -11.21
CA ARG A 83 -8.26 -6.00 -12.58
C ARG A 83 -9.57 -5.43 -13.10
N ALA A 84 -10.50 -5.13 -12.20
CA ALA A 84 -11.78 -4.49 -12.52
C ALA A 84 -11.70 -2.95 -12.57
N ASN A 85 -10.51 -2.35 -12.46
CA ASN A 85 -10.23 -0.92 -12.37
C ASN A 85 -10.78 -0.24 -11.11
N PHE A 86 -10.94 -0.99 -10.02
CA PHE A 86 -11.22 -0.46 -8.68
C PHE A 86 -9.97 -0.66 -7.82
N SER A 87 -8.96 0.19 -8.03
CA SER A 87 -7.66 0.01 -7.38
C SER A 87 -7.78 -0.01 -5.85
N PRO A 88 -7.22 -1.02 -5.17
CA PRO A 88 -7.05 -1.01 -3.73
C PRO A 88 -5.79 -0.25 -3.28
N GLY A 89 -5.07 0.38 -4.21
CA GLY A 89 -3.70 0.81 -4.04
C GLY A 89 -2.73 -0.37 -4.13
N VAL A 90 -1.92 -0.60 -3.11
CA VAL A 90 -1.02 -1.77 -3.09
C VAL A 90 -1.77 -3.05 -2.70
N ILE A 91 -1.45 -4.15 -3.35
CA ILE A 91 -1.91 -5.49 -3.00
C ILE A 91 -1.01 -6.01 -1.89
N ASP A 92 -1.58 -6.20 -0.69
CA ASP A 92 -0.84 -6.60 0.52
C ASP A 92 -1.53 -7.71 1.31
N GLY A 93 -2.75 -8.10 0.93
CA GLY A 93 -3.56 -9.07 1.67
C GLY A 93 -4.14 -8.52 2.98
N LEU A 94 -4.03 -7.20 3.21
CA LEU A 94 -4.54 -6.56 4.41
C LEU A 94 -5.83 -5.79 4.11
N GLY A 95 -6.82 -5.91 4.95
CA GLY A 95 -7.99 -5.03 4.92
C GLY A 95 -7.62 -3.64 5.43
N GLY A 96 -8.17 -2.61 4.80
CA GLY A 96 -7.92 -1.23 5.21
C GLY A 96 -8.82 -0.26 4.45
N ASP A 97 -8.66 1.03 4.73
CA ASP A 97 -9.53 2.05 4.13
C ASP A 97 -9.51 2.05 2.61
N ASN A 98 -8.34 1.88 1.99
CA ASN A 98 -8.25 1.83 0.53
C ASN A 98 -9.02 0.64 -0.05
N THR A 99 -8.85 -0.55 0.52
CA THR A 99 -9.58 -1.76 0.10
C THR A 99 -11.08 -1.57 0.31
N ARG A 100 -11.50 -1.05 1.46
CA ARG A 100 -12.91 -0.76 1.77
C ARG A 100 -13.52 0.22 0.75
N GLN A 101 -12.81 1.29 0.41
CA GLN A 101 -13.27 2.28 -0.57
C GLN A 101 -13.33 1.69 -2.00
N ALA A 102 -12.38 0.85 -2.37
CA ALA A 102 -12.40 0.14 -3.65
C ALA A 102 -13.61 -0.80 -3.75
N ILE A 103 -13.93 -1.53 -2.66
CA ILE A 103 -15.13 -2.37 -2.57
C ILE A 103 -16.38 -1.50 -2.72
N ALA A 104 -16.52 -0.41 -1.97
CA ALA A 104 -17.68 0.48 -2.04
C ALA A 104 -17.88 1.06 -3.47
N ALA A 105 -16.81 1.41 -4.15
CA ALA A 105 -16.85 1.87 -5.53
C ALA A 105 -17.29 0.75 -6.51
N PHE A 106 -16.83 -0.48 -6.29
CA PHE A 106 -17.26 -1.66 -7.05
C PHE A 106 -18.74 -1.98 -6.79
N GLU A 107 -19.18 -2.00 -5.54
CA GLU A 107 -20.57 -2.22 -5.14
C GLU A 107 -21.50 -1.25 -5.85
N LYS A 108 -21.16 0.04 -5.82
CA LYS A 108 -21.91 1.07 -6.53
C LYS A 108 -22.02 0.79 -8.03
N ALA A 109 -20.92 0.42 -8.66
CA ALA A 109 -20.90 0.09 -10.10
C ALA A 109 -21.68 -1.19 -10.40
N ALA A 110 -21.74 -2.14 -9.46
CA ALA A 110 -22.47 -3.39 -9.55
C ALA A 110 -23.95 -3.30 -9.11
N ASN A 111 -24.42 -2.11 -8.68
CA ASN A 111 -25.74 -1.88 -8.08
C ASN A 111 -25.99 -2.73 -6.82
N LEU A 112 -24.96 -2.90 -6.00
CA LEU A 112 -25.02 -3.52 -4.68
C LEU A 112 -25.15 -2.42 -3.59
N PRO A 113 -25.52 -2.77 -2.34
CA PRO A 113 -25.42 -1.86 -1.20
C PRO A 113 -24.00 -1.34 -1.03
N GLU A 114 -23.80 -0.01 -1.02
CA GLU A 114 -22.48 0.66 -0.97
C GLU A 114 -22.03 0.77 0.50
N ASP A 115 -21.54 -0.34 1.10
CA ASP A 115 -21.05 -0.35 2.49
C ASP A 115 -19.54 -0.58 2.63
N GLY A 116 -18.89 -1.02 1.54
CA GLY A 116 -17.45 -1.28 1.48
C GLY A 116 -17.02 -2.51 2.27
N VAL A 117 -17.93 -3.43 2.53
CA VAL A 117 -17.65 -4.69 3.24
C VAL A 117 -17.40 -5.80 2.25
N LEU A 118 -16.27 -6.48 2.37
CA LEU A 118 -16.06 -7.71 1.62
C LEU A 118 -16.95 -8.80 2.20
N ASP A 119 -18.12 -9.00 1.62
CA ASP A 119 -19.05 -10.03 1.97
C ASP A 119 -19.14 -11.15 0.91
N ALA A 120 -20.03 -12.12 1.12
CA ALA A 120 -20.19 -13.25 0.21
C ALA A 120 -20.70 -12.82 -1.18
N GLU A 121 -21.57 -11.82 -1.25
CA GLU A 121 -22.12 -11.34 -2.53
C GLU A 121 -21.08 -10.56 -3.32
N VAL A 122 -20.35 -9.65 -2.69
CA VAL A 122 -19.25 -8.90 -3.31
C VAL A 122 -18.18 -9.87 -3.82
N PHE A 123 -17.76 -10.83 -2.97
CA PHE A 123 -16.75 -11.81 -3.35
C PHE A 123 -17.21 -12.69 -4.52
N GLN A 124 -18.46 -13.13 -4.53
CA GLN A 124 -19.05 -13.88 -5.64
C GLN A 124 -19.10 -13.05 -6.93
N ARG A 125 -19.47 -11.78 -6.85
CA ARG A 125 -19.54 -10.89 -8.02
C ARG A 125 -18.15 -10.64 -8.62
N LEU A 126 -17.14 -10.41 -7.78
CA LEU A 126 -15.74 -10.26 -8.22
C LEU A 126 -15.25 -11.52 -8.92
N THR A 127 -15.46 -12.70 -8.32
CA THR A 127 -15.00 -13.97 -8.89
C THR A 127 -15.80 -14.41 -10.12
N ALA A 128 -17.09 -14.09 -10.21
CA ALA A 128 -17.90 -14.38 -11.41
C ALA A 128 -17.55 -13.45 -12.57
N GLY A 129 -17.16 -12.21 -12.30
CA GLY A 129 -16.73 -11.24 -13.30
C GLY A 129 -15.37 -11.59 -13.92
N ASP A 130 -14.55 -12.32 -13.17
CA ASP A 130 -13.22 -12.75 -13.61
C ASP A 130 -12.87 -14.13 -13.03
N ALA A 131 -13.10 -15.16 -13.84
CA ALA A 131 -12.81 -16.55 -13.48
C ALA A 131 -11.35 -16.97 -13.76
N GLY A 132 -10.49 -16.03 -14.17
CA GLY A 132 -9.07 -16.29 -14.43
C GLY A 132 -8.27 -16.52 -13.15
N LYS A 133 -7.10 -17.14 -13.30
CA LYS A 133 -6.15 -17.25 -12.18
C LYS A 133 -5.74 -15.86 -11.71
N VAL A 134 -5.71 -15.67 -10.40
CA VAL A 134 -5.30 -14.41 -9.77
C VAL A 134 -3.80 -14.34 -9.45
N MET A 135 -3.11 -15.48 -9.55
CA MET A 135 -1.65 -15.56 -9.38
C MET A 135 -0.99 -16.09 -10.66
N ALA A 136 0.19 -15.56 -10.97
CA ALA A 136 0.97 -15.95 -12.15
C ALA A 136 2.39 -16.34 -11.78
N ASP A 137 3.01 -17.16 -12.65
CA ASP A 137 4.47 -17.34 -12.66
C ASP A 137 5.09 -16.28 -13.56
N TYR A 138 6.12 -15.63 -13.04
CA TYR A 138 6.89 -14.65 -13.79
C TYR A 138 8.39 -14.99 -13.73
N THR A 139 9.03 -15.09 -14.87
CA THR A 139 10.49 -15.28 -14.92
C THR A 139 11.15 -13.91 -14.99
N ILE A 140 11.98 -13.59 -13.99
CA ILE A 140 12.75 -12.34 -13.93
C ILE A 140 13.65 -12.27 -15.17
N THR A 141 13.49 -11.23 -15.95
CA THR A 141 14.24 -11.01 -17.19
C THR A 141 15.48 -10.14 -16.97
N ALA A 142 16.39 -10.13 -17.93
CA ALA A 142 17.51 -9.20 -17.91
C ALA A 142 17.04 -7.73 -17.99
N ALA A 143 15.89 -7.47 -18.64
CA ALA A 143 15.31 -6.14 -18.70
C ALA A 143 14.82 -5.63 -17.33
N ASP A 144 14.25 -6.52 -16.50
CA ASP A 144 13.86 -6.16 -15.13
C ASP A 144 15.05 -5.75 -14.25
N LEU A 145 16.26 -6.19 -14.62
CA LEU A 145 17.51 -5.92 -13.91
C LEU A 145 18.38 -4.84 -14.57
N ALA A 146 17.89 -4.21 -15.65
CA ALA A 146 18.67 -3.20 -16.37
C ALA A 146 18.88 -1.91 -15.56
N GLY A 147 18.01 -1.62 -14.58
CA GLY A 147 18.11 -0.44 -13.73
C GLY A 147 17.86 0.89 -14.47
N PRO A 148 18.32 2.02 -13.96
CA PRO A 148 19.24 2.14 -12.83
C PRO A 148 18.61 1.82 -11.48
N PHE A 149 19.33 1.07 -10.66
CA PHE A 149 19.00 0.87 -9.25
C PHE A 149 19.92 1.76 -8.40
N ILE A 150 19.32 2.60 -7.56
CA ILE A 150 20.08 3.63 -6.83
C ILE A 150 20.38 3.26 -5.37
N GLY A 151 20.00 2.05 -4.95
CA GLY A 151 20.19 1.53 -3.59
C GLY A 151 19.30 2.24 -2.58
N GLN A 152 19.63 3.45 -2.21
CA GLN A 152 18.84 4.27 -1.29
C GLN A 152 18.39 5.54 -1.99
N VAL A 153 17.08 5.81 -1.96
CA VAL A 153 16.51 7.06 -2.45
C VAL A 153 16.90 8.20 -1.49
N PRO A 154 17.63 9.24 -1.95
CA PRO A 154 17.95 10.36 -1.07
C PRO A 154 16.68 11.09 -0.62
N SER A 155 16.63 11.53 0.63
CA SER A 155 15.52 12.35 1.14
C SER A 155 15.64 13.83 0.78
N ASP A 156 16.84 14.28 0.44
CA ASP A 156 17.17 15.66 0.06
C ASP A 156 17.10 15.86 -1.46
N LEU A 157 16.38 16.90 -1.89
CA LEU A 157 16.19 17.21 -3.31
C LEU A 157 17.50 17.56 -4.02
N GLN A 158 18.46 18.18 -3.33
CA GLN A 158 19.75 18.49 -3.93
C GLN A 158 20.60 17.25 -4.17
N ALA A 159 20.51 16.27 -3.28
CA ALA A 159 21.13 14.96 -3.51
C ALA A 159 20.46 14.22 -4.67
N MET A 160 19.12 14.21 -4.73
CA MET A 160 18.38 13.63 -5.85
C MET A 160 18.73 14.30 -7.19
N SER A 161 18.91 15.63 -7.22
CA SER A 161 19.21 16.37 -8.46
C SER A 161 20.55 16.03 -9.09
N LYS A 162 21.44 15.35 -8.36
CA LYS A 162 22.74 14.89 -8.84
C LYS A 162 22.71 13.50 -9.46
N LEU A 163 21.60 12.79 -9.35
CA LEU A 163 21.42 11.48 -9.97
C LEU A 163 21.17 11.65 -11.48
N ALA A 164 21.55 10.64 -12.26
CA ALA A 164 21.21 10.60 -13.68
C ALA A 164 19.71 10.35 -13.89
N ALA A 165 19.10 9.54 -13.01
CA ALA A 165 17.66 9.27 -12.90
C ALA A 165 17.34 8.87 -11.46
N VAL A 166 16.12 9.13 -10.99
CA VAL A 166 15.66 8.67 -9.68
C VAL A 166 14.98 7.31 -9.87
N GLY A 167 15.81 6.32 -10.18
CA GLY A 167 15.38 4.93 -10.40
C GLY A 167 14.86 4.24 -9.14
N TYR A 168 14.41 3.01 -9.28
CA TYR A 168 14.08 2.16 -8.13
C TYR A 168 15.28 1.95 -7.21
N ALA A 169 15.05 1.76 -5.93
CA ALA A 169 16.14 1.42 -5.01
C ALA A 169 16.70 0.03 -5.30
N THR A 170 15.83 -0.95 -5.58
CA THR A 170 16.19 -2.36 -5.77
C THR A 170 15.37 -3.03 -6.87
N PRO A 171 15.85 -4.15 -7.45
CA PRO A 171 15.03 -4.98 -8.33
C PRO A 171 13.73 -5.48 -7.69
N LEU A 172 13.74 -5.73 -6.38
CA LEU A 172 12.54 -6.16 -5.67
C LEU A 172 11.47 -5.06 -5.66
N GLU A 173 11.83 -3.81 -5.39
CA GLU A 173 10.92 -2.68 -5.46
C GLU A 173 10.32 -2.55 -6.87
N ALA A 174 11.16 -2.59 -7.90
CA ALA A 174 10.69 -2.54 -9.29
C ALA A 174 9.71 -3.66 -9.64
N LEU A 175 9.98 -4.89 -9.19
CA LEU A 175 9.10 -6.03 -9.39
C LEU A 175 7.82 -5.91 -8.57
N ALA A 176 7.91 -5.41 -7.34
CA ALA A 176 6.73 -5.19 -6.49
C ALA A 176 5.78 -4.17 -7.13
N GLU A 177 6.27 -3.03 -7.59
CA GLU A 177 5.46 -2.04 -8.30
C GLU A 177 4.91 -2.58 -9.63
N LYS A 178 5.71 -3.31 -10.39
CA LYS A 178 5.29 -3.94 -11.66
C LYS A 178 4.06 -4.84 -11.49
N PHE A 179 3.91 -5.48 -10.34
CA PHE A 179 2.79 -6.37 -10.03
C PHE A 179 1.85 -5.79 -8.97
N HIS A 180 1.90 -4.49 -8.73
CA HIS A 180 1.06 -3.72 -7.79
C HIS A 180 1.08 -4.25 -6.35
N MET A 181 2.14 -4.96 -5.98
CA MET A 181 2.29 -5.64 -4.69
C MET A 181 3.16 -4.82 -3.73
N THR A 182 3.01 -5.08 -2.43
CA THR A 182 4.05 -4.68 -1.49
C THR A 182 5.27 -5.60 -1.62
N GLU A 183 6.48 -5.07 -1.39
CA GLU A 183 7.69 -5.90 -1.30
C GLU A 183 7.54 -7.03 -0.27
N GLY A 184 6.85 -6.75 0.84
CA GLY A 184 6.60 -7.73 1.90
C GLY A 184 5.80 -8.93 1.42
N LEU A 185 4.71 -8.70 0.68
CA LEU A 185 3.90 -9.76 0.10
C LEU A 185 4.68 -10.53 -0.96
N LEU A 186 5.38 -9.82 -1.84
CA LEU A 186 6.18 -10.46 -2.90
C LEU A 186 7.27 -11.37 -2.31
N ARG A 187 7.96 -10.95 -1.24
CA ARG A 187 8.93 -11.79 -0.51
C ARG A 187 8.27 -12.99 0.17
N ALA A 188 7.13 -12.79 0.81
CA ALA A 188 6.43 -13.85 1.52
C ALA A 188 5.98 -14.98 0.59
N LEU A 189 5.56 -14.65 -0.62
CA LEU A 189 5.17 -15.63 -1.66
C LEU A 189 6.38 -16.33 -2.31
N ASN A 190 7.59 -15.78 -2.18
CA ASN A 190 8.79 -16.25 -2.85
C ASN A 190 9.96 -16.41 -1.88
N PRO A 191 9.85 -17.28 -0.86
CA PRO A 191 10.91 -17.44 0.13
C PRO A 191 12.20 -17.97 -0.50
N GLY A 192 13.33 -17.36 -0.14
CA GLY A 192 14.66 -17.79 -0.59
C GLY A 192 15.03 -17.35 -2.01
N ILE A 193 14.19 -16.62 -2.72
CA ILE A 193 14.49 -16.09 -4.06
C ILE A 193 15.43 -14.89 -3.97
N ASP A 194 16.41 -14.85 -4.87
CA ASP A 194 17.22 -13.65 -5.15
C ASP A 194 16.60 -12.86 -6.30
N PHE A 195 15.90 -11.78 -5.97
CA PHE A 195 15.23 -10.91 -6.94
C PHE A 195 16.20 -10.14 -7.85
N GLY A 196 17.50 -10.13 -7.52
CA GLY A 196 18.56 -9.54 -8.35
C GLY A 196 19.11 -10.48 -9.42
N LYS A 197 18.53 -11.67 -9.62
CA LYS A 197 19.04 -12.68 -10.53
C LYS A 197 18.04 -13.05 -11.64
N ALA A 198 18.41 -12.77 -12.89
CA ALA A 198 17.61 -13.16 -14.05
C ALA A 198 17.48 -14.68 -14.18
N GLY A 199 16.36 -15.12 -14.76
CA GLY A 199 16.04 -16.53 -14.99
C GLY A 199 15.38 -17.23 -13.80
N GLN A 200 15.23 -16.57 -12.65
CA GLN A 200 14.43 -17.09 -11.54
C GLN A 200 12.93 -16.88 -11.81
N THR A 201 12.13 -17.90 -11.51
CA THR A 201 10.67 -17.81 -11.58
C THR A 201 10.12 -17.44 -10.22
N ILE A 202 9.26 -16.42 -10.17
CA ILE A 202 8.59 -15.89 -8.99
C ILE A 202 7.08 -15.98 -9.14
N ILE A 203 6.39 -16.08 -8.01
CA ILE A 203 4.93 -16.03 -7.91
C ILE A 203 4.54 -14.57 -7.71
N VAL A 204 3.65 -14.06 -8.55
CA VAL A 204 3.20 -12.66 -8.55
C VAL A 204 1.68 -12.57 -8.66
N ALA A 205 1.11 -11.44 -8.27
CA ALA A 205 -0.29 -11.12 -8.57
C ALA A 205 -0.48 -10.98 -10.09
N ALA A 206 -1.51 -11.62 -10.63
CA ALA A 206 -1.85 -11.51 -12.04
C ALA A 206 -2.67 -10.23 -12.29
N VAL A 207 -2.06 -9.07 -12.08
CA VAL A 207 -2.68 -7.77 -12.30
C VAL A 207 -2.87 -7.49 -13.79
N ALA A 208 -3.93 -6.79 -14.14
CA ALA A 208 -4.15 -6.36 -15.50
C ALA A 208 -3.35 -5.06 -15.74
N GLN A 209 -2.33 -5.14 -16.57
CA GLN A 209 -1.66 -3.95 -17.10
C GLN A 209 -2.44 -3.43 -18.32
N THR A 210 -3.68 -2.99 -18.09
CA THR A 210 -4.55 -2.59 -19.19
C THR A 210 -4.89 -1.11 -19.06
N ASP A 211 -4.73 -0.41 -20.18
CA ASP A 211 -5.30 0.92 -20.36
C ASP A 211 -6.81 0.89 -20.11
N LEU A 212 -7.36 1.99 -19.66
CA LEU A 212 -8.81 2.16 -19.57
C LEU A 212 -9.46 1.90 -20.93
N THR A 213 -10.63 1.29 -20.93
CA THR A 213 -11.34 0.86 -22.16
C THR A 213 -11.96 2.01 -22.97
N ALA A 214 -12.04 3.21 -22.38
CA ALA A 214 -12.60 4.39 -23.01
C ALA A 214 -11.84 5.65 -22.59
N ASP A 215 -11.98 6.73 -23.38
CA ASP A 215 -11.44 8.04 -23.05
C ASP A 215 -12.14 8.60 -21.79
N VAL A 216 -11.37 9.22 -20.93
CA VAL A 216 -11.85 9.91 -19.73
C VAL A 216 -12.43 11.27 -20.15
N ALA A 217 -13.70 11.51 -19.83
CA ALA A 217 -14.37 12.80 -20.06
C ALA A 217 -14.40 13.68 -18.81
N ARG A 218 -14.39 13.06 -17.64
CA ARG A 218 -14.45 13.77 -16.35
C ARG A 218 -13.69 12.99 -15.27
N ILE A 219 -12.97 13.74 -14.44
CA ILE A 219 -12.32 13.24 -13.22
C ILE A 219 -13.02 13.88 -12.02
N VAL A 220 -13.30 13.10 -10.98
CA VAL A 220 -13.78 13.60 -9.68
C VAL A 220 -12.73 13.27 -8.62
N VAL A 221 -12.24 14.29 -7.95
CA VAL A 221 -11.35 14.18 -6.79
C VAL A 221 -12.19 14.44 -5.54
N ASP A 222 -12.43 13.38 -4.76
CA ASP A 222 -13.12 13.46 -3.47
C ASP A 222 -12.11 13.65 -2.34
N LYS A 223 -12.12 14.84 -1.73
CA LYS A 223 -11.18 15.21 -0.67
C LYS A 223 -11.48 14.52 0.65
N THR A 224 -12.74 14.23 0.91
CA THR A 224 -13.20 13.58 2.15
C THR A 224 -12.88 12.10 2.12
N GLU A 225 -13.23 11.44 1.03
CA GLU A 225 -12.95 10.03 0.82
C GLU A 225 -11.47 9.78 0.48
N ARG A 226 -10.76 10.81 0.00
CA ARG A 226 -9.38 10.71 -0.52
C ARG A 226 -9.29 9.72 -1.69
N SER A 227 -10.09 9.99 -2.70
CA SER A 227 -10.19 9.15 -3.88
C SER A 227 -10.26 9.95 -5.18
N VAL A 228 -9.96 9.28 -6.27
CA VAL A 228 -10.12 9.78 -7.64
C VAL A 228 -11.00 8.80 -8.40
N ARG A 229 -11.99 9.33 -9.13
CA ARG A 229 -12.87 8.56 -10.02
C ARG A 229 -12.79 9.12 -11.43
N ALA A 230 -12.60 8.25 -12.39
CA ALA A 230 -12.61 8.59 -13.81
C ALA A 230 -13.93 8.15 -14.45
N TYR A 231 -14.52 9.02 -15.24
CA TYR A 231 -15.81 8.79 -15.92
C TYR A 231 -15.67 9.01 -17.41
N ASP A 232 -16.41 8.22 -18.22
CA ASP A 232 -16.56 8.45 -19.65
C ASP A 232 -17.59 9.57 -19.98
N ALA A 233 -17.81 9.80 -21.29
CA ALA A 233 -18.76 10.81 -21.76
C ALA A 233 -20.23 10.48 -21.43
N ASN A 234 -20.54 9.24 -21.09
CA ASN A 234 -21.87 8.78 -20.69
C ASN A 234 -22.05 8.72 -19.17
N ASP A 235 -21.13 9.32 -18.43
CA ASP A 235 -21.12 9.33 -16.96
C ASP A 235 -20.94 7.95 -16.32
N ARG A 236 -20.43 6.96 -17.09
CA ARG A 236 -20.10 5.64 -16.59
C ARG A 236 -18.73 5.70 -15.89
N LEU A 237 -18.65 5.13 -14.68
CA LEU A 237 -17.39 4.99 -13.95
C LEU A 237 -16.47 4.03 -14.70
N LEU A 238 -15.30 4.52 -15.08
CA LEU A 238 -14.24 3.76 -15.76
C LEU A 238 -13.24 3.19 -14.77
N ALA A 239 -12.90 3.97 -13.73
CA ALA A 239 -11.93 3.56 -12.71
C ALA A 239 -12.12 4.32 -11.40
N PHE A 240 -11.69 3.67 -10.33
CA PHE A 240 -11.55 4.20 -8.97
C PHE A 240 -10.12 4.04 -8.50
N TYR A 241 -9.57 5.07 -7.85
CA TYR A 241 -8.23 5.07 -7.28
C TYR A 241 -8.23 5.68 -5.88
N PRO A 242 -7.63 5.07 -4.87
CA PRO A 242 -7.34 5.74 -3.62
C PRO A 242 -6.29 6.84 -3.86
N ALA A 243 -6.35 7.91 -3.09
CA ALA A 243 -5.47 9.06 -3.32
C ALA A 243 -4.96 9.68 -2.01
N THR A 244 -3.75 10.18 -2.04
CA THR A 244 -3.24 11.11 -1.03
C THR A 244 -3.50 12.53 -1.52
N ILE A 245 -4.25 13.30 -0.75
CA ILE A 245 -4.72 14.64 -1.13
C ILE A 245 -4.24 15.66 -0.07
N GLY A 246 -4.27 16.94 -0.42
CA GLY A 246 -3.84 18.02 0.47
C GLY A 246 -4.46 17.99 1.86
N SER A 247 -3.69 18.44 2.85
CA SER A 247 -4.12 18.56 4.25
C SER A 247 -4.94 19.85 4.49
N SER A 248 -5.50 19.99 5.70
CA SER A 248 -6.11 21.24 6.13
C SER A 248 -5.14 22.43 6.11
N ALA A 249 -3.86 22.21 6.40
CA ALA A 249 -2.82 23.24 6.35
C ALA A 249 -2.39 23.60 4.92
N ARG A 250 -2.54 22.65 3.98
CA ARG A 250 -2.22 22.79 2.55
C ARG A 250 -3.30 22.12 1.72
N PRO A 251 -4.46 22.76 1.60
CA PRO A 251 -5.62 22.15 0.97
C PRO A 251 -5.40 21.98 -0.55
N ALA A 252 -5.96 20.89 -1.05
CA ALA A 252 -6.16 20.74 -2.48
C ALA A 252 -7.12 21.83 -3.01
N PRO A 253 -7.13 22.11 -4.31
CA PRO A 253 -8.08 22.99 -4.93
C PRO A 253 -9.54 22.65 -4.57
N SER A 254 -10.44 23.56 -4.83
CA SER A 254 -11.88 23.35 -4.78
C SER A 254 -12.51 23.83 -6.08
N GLY A 255 -13.63 23.24 -6.45
CA GLY A 255 -14.35 23.56 -7.68
C GLY A 255 -13.75 22.85 -8.90
N ASP A 256 -13.93 23.44 -10.06
CA ASP A 256 -13.63 22.85 -11.34
C ASP A 256 -12.29 23.34 -11.89
N LEU A 257 -11.47 22.40 -12.29
CA LEU A 257 -10.24 22.62 -13.08
C LEU A 257 -10.36 21.82 -14.38
N THR A 258 -9.39 22.01 -15.26
CA THR A 258 -9.22 21.21 -16.48
C THR A 258 -7.81 20.66 -16.56
N VAL A 259 -7.66 19.52 -17.21
CA VAL A 259 -6.35 19.01 -17.60
C VAL A 259 -5.75 19.93 -18.67
N VAL A 260 -4.50 20.31 -18.49
CA VAL A 260 -3.74 21.16 -19.44
C VAL A 260 -2.81 20.29 -20.28
N GLY A 261 -2.23 19.25 -19.67
CA GLY A 261 -1.31 18.34 -20.34
C GLY A 261 -1.05 17.08 -19.53
N VAL A 262 -0.37 16.14 -20.17
CA VAL A 262 0.13 14.92 -19.55
C VAL A 262 1.60 14.79 -19.90
N ALA A 263 2.46 14.64 -18.90
CA ALA A 263 3.89 14.42 -19.05
C ALA A 263 4.27 13.05 -18.48
N PRO A 264 4.60 12.06 -19.31
CA PRO A 264 5.26 10.85 -18.86
C PRO A 264 6.70 11.15 -18.42
N GLU A 265 7.19 10.40 -17.46
CA GLU A 265 8.55 10.53 -16.91
C GLU A 265 8.96 12.00 -16.60
N PRO A 266 8.17 12.71 -15.77
CA PRO A 266 8.41 14.13 -15.54
C PRO A 266 9.66 14.35 -14.68
N ASN A 267 10.39 15.44 -14.96
CA ASN A 267 11.28 16.01 -13.96
C ASN A 267 10.45 16.68 -12.87
N TYR A 268 10.90 16.60 -11.62
CA TYR A 268 10.32 17.42 -10.56
C TYR A 268 11.11 18.72 -10.39
N THR A 269 10.43 19.86 -10.53
CA THR A 269 11.03 21.16 -10.29
C THR A 269 10.49 21.73 -8.97
N TYR A 270 11.36 21.85 -7.97
CA TYR A 270 11.10 22.66 -6.79
C TYR A 270 11.55 24.09 -7.04
N ASP A 271 10.66 25.03 -6.83
CA ASP A 271 10.93 26.47 -6.94
C ASP A 271 10.30 27.17 -5.73
N PRO A 272 11.10 27.67 -4.76
CA PRO A 272 10.58 28.26 -3.53
C PRO A 272 9.72 29.49 -3.78
N ASP A 273 9.91 30.19 -4.90
CA ASP A 273 9.11 31.37 -5.24
C ASP A 273 7.70 31.01 -5.77
N ARG A 274 7.47 29.73 -6.12
CA ARG A 274 6.20 29.26 -6.71
C ARG A 274 5.38 28.37 -5.80
N VAL A 275 5.92 27.89 -4.70
CA VAL A 275 5.25 26.94 -3.81
C VAL A 275 5.19 27.46 -2.38
N SER A 276 4.18 27.07 -1.63
CA SER A 276 3.98 27.52 -0.23
C SER A 276 4.63 26.61 0.81
N TYR A 277 5.37 25.58 0.39
CA TYR A 277 6.06 24.67 1.29
C TYR A 277 7.57 24.79 1.13
N ASP A 278 8.28 24.63 2.24
CA ASP A 278 9.73 24.75 2.31
C ASP A 278 10.42 23.38 2.13
N ARG A 279 11.34 23.34 1.16
CA ARG A 279 12.32 22.27 0.94
C ARG A 279 13.69 22.87 0.59
N GLY A 280 13.99 24.05 1.12
CA GLY A 280 15.21 24.80 0.88
C GLY A 280 14.97 26.09 0.11
N ASP A 281 16.00 26.92 0.04
CA ASP A 281 15.99 28.30 -0.46
C ASP A 281 16.35 28.43 -1.94
N ARG A 282 16.60 27.32 -2.63
CA ARG A 282 17.05 27.32 -4.03
C ARG A 282 16.16 26.45 -4.91
N LYS A 283 16.00 26.90 -6.14
CA LYS A 283 15.39 26.12 -7.20
C LYS A 283 16.21 24.85 -7.45
N VAL A 284 15.53 23.70 -7.47
CA VAL A 284 16.13 22.38 -7.71
C VAL A 284 15.32 21.64 -8.77
N ILE A 285 16.02 21.03 -9.72
CA ILE A 285 15.41 20.14 -10.71
C ILE A 285 15.87 18.72 -10.40
N VAL A 286 14.94 17.85 -10.07
CA VAL A 286 15.17 16.42 -9.81
C VAL A 286 14.87 15.66 -11.11
N PRO A 287 15.77 14.78 -11.58
CA PRO A 287 15.55 14.00 -12.80
C PRO A 287 14.33 13.09 -12.71
N ALA A 288 13.85 12.64 -13.85
CA ALA A 288 12.78 11.66 -13.96
C ALA A 288 13.13 10.30 -13.31
N GLY A 289 12.12 9.51 -13.08
CA GLY A 289 12.21 8.14 -12.60
C GLY A 289 11.09 7.79 -11.61
N PRO A 290 10.82 6.50 -11.36
CA PRO A 290 9.70 6.06 -10.53
C PRO A 290 9.76 6.60 -9.10
N ASN A 291 10.96 6.79 -8.56
CA ASN A 291 11.20 7.36 -7.23
C ASN A 291 11.39 8.89 -7.22
N ASN A 292 11.06 9.57 -8.32
CA ASN A 292 10.93 11.03 -8.35
C ASN A 292 9.79 11.48 -7.42
N PRO A 293 9.86 12.65 -6.79
CA PRO A 293 8.81 13.18 -5.90
C PRO A 293 7.39 13.20 -6.49
N VAL A 294 7.26 13.23 -7.82
CA VAL A 294 5.97 13.17 -8.54
C VAL A 294 5.76 11.85 -9.31
N GLY A 295 6.60 10.85 -9.06
CA GLY A 295 6.50 9.54 -9.68
C GLY A 295 6.74 9.53 -11.19
N SER A 296 6.14 8.55 -11.86
CA SER A 296 6.38 8.24 -13.27
C SER A 296 5.53 9.06 -14.24
N VAL A 297 4.47 9.77 -13.78
CA VAL A 297 3.61 10.58 -14.63
C VAL A 297 3.07 11.81 -13.90
N TRP A 298 2.88 12.92 -14.63
CA TRP A 298 2.26 14.15 -14.18
C TRP A 298 1.11 14.53 -15.12
N ILE A 299 -0.11 14.60 -14.58
CA ILE A 299 -1.29 15.16 -15.24
C ILE A 299 -1.45 16.59 -14.75
N ASP A 300 -1.11 17.56 -15.59
CA ASP A 300 -1.09 18.97 -15.27
C ASP A 300 -2.50 19.57 -15.27
N LEU A 301 -2.80 20.42 -14.29
CA LEU A 301 -4.12 21.04 -14.11
C LEU A 301 -4.06 22.53 -14.41
N SER A 302 -5.21 23.11 -14.75
CA SER A 302 -5.35 24.54 -15.10
C SER A 302 -5.05 25.52 -13.96
N ARG A 303 -4.78 25.03 -12.76
CA ARG A 303 -4.26 25.79 -11.64
C ARG A 303 -2.76 25.54 -11.51
N ASP A 304 -1.98 26.61 -11.60
CA ASP A 304 -0.50 26.54 -11.52
C ASP A 304 -0.02 25.75 -10.30
N THR A 305 1.01 24.93 -10.48
CA THR A 305 1.63 24.05 -9.48
C THR A 305 0.77 22.91 -8.93
N TYR A 306 -0.43 22.68 -9.49
CA TYR A 306 -1.29 21.57 -9.08
C TYR A 306 -1.41 20.50 -10.17
N GLY A 307 -1.37 19.23 -9.75
CA GLY A 307 -1.47 18.11 -10.66
C GLY A 307 -1.98 16.83 -9.96
N ILE A 308 -2.29 15.83 -10.79
CA ILE A 308 -2.49 14.45 -10.38
C ILE A 308 -1.27 13.67 -10.85
N HIS A 309 -0.63 12.91 -9.94
CA HIS A 309 0.68 12.32 -10.25
C HIS A 309 0.96 11.04 -9.45
N GLY A 310 1.95 10.28 -9.87
CA GLY A 310 2.46 9.12 -9.16
C GLY A 310 3.21 9.45 -7.87
N THR A 311 3.80 8.45 -7.24
CA THR A 311 4.54 8.62 -5.98
C THR A 311 5.66 7.59 -5.83
N PRO A 312 6.80 7.98 -5.21
CA PRO A 312 7.85 7.03 -4.84
C PRO A 312 7.46 6.09 -3.69
N ASP A 313 6.32 6.29 -3.05
CA ASP A 313 5.91 5.51 -1.89
C ASP A 313 4.43 5.12 -2.03
N PRO A 314 4.15 4.07 -2.82
CA PRO A 314 2.78 3.62 -3.08
C PRO A 314 2.08 3.12 -1.81
N SER A 315 2.82 2.65 -0.81
CA SER A 315 2.26 2.15 0.45
C SER A 315 1.58 3.24 1.30
N LYS A 316 1.90 4.51 1.05
CA LYS A 316 1.36 5.68 1.74
C LYS A 316 0.16 6.32 1.05
N VAL A 317 -0.18 5.90 -0.16
CA VAL A 317 -1.36 6.41 -0.89
C VAL A 317 -2.63 6.17 -0.08
N GLY A 318 -3.48 7.20 0.04
CA GLY A 318 -4.70 7.16 0.85
C GLY A 318 -4.49 7.24 2.38
N LYS A 319 -3.25 7.08 2.87
CA LYS A 319 -2.93 6.99 4.31
C LYS A 319 -2.25 8.25 4.87
N THR A 320 -1.81 9.16 4.01
CA THR A 320 -1.11 10.41 4.38
C THR A 320 -1.73 11.62 3.71
N PHE A 321 -1.13 12.80 3.90
CA PHE A 321 -1.55 14.04 3.26
C PHE A 321 -0.43 14.58 2.36
N SER A 322 -0.80 15.28 1.30
CA SER A 322 0.13 15.96 0.39
C SER A 322 0.24 17.46 0.70
N SER A 323 1.05 18.16 -0.09
CA SER A 323 1.15 19.63 -0.07
C SER A 323 0.17 20.31 -1.02
N GLY A 324 -0.94 19.63 -1.37
CA GLY A 324 -2.01 20.17 -2.21
C GLY A 324 -2.31 19.35 -3.47
N CYS A 325 -1.31 18.69 -4.07
CA CYS A 325 -1.48 17.82 -5.23
C CYS A 325 -2.22 16.52 -4.88
N VAL A 326 -2.68 15.81 -5.90
CA VAL A 326 -3.31 14.50 -5.80
C VAL A 326 -2.28 13.44 -6.17
N ARG A 327 -1.92 12.58 -5.19
CA ARG A 327 -0.97 11.48 -5.39
C ARG A 327 -1.71 10.16 -5.52
N LEU A 328 -1.40 9.44 -6.58
CA LEU A 328 -1.80 8.07 -6.83
C LEU A 328 -0.57 7.16 -6.74
N THR A 329 -0.74 5.86 -6.81
CA THR A 329 0.38 4.97 -7.12
C THR A 329 0.91 5.27 -8.53
N ASN A 330 2.13 4.87 -8.87
CA ASN A 330 2.65 5.08 -10.22
C ASN A 330 1.76 4.42 -11.27
N TRP A 331 1.38 3.16 -11.06
CA TRP A 331 0.53 2.39 -11.99
C TRP A 331 -0.89 2.97 -12.13
N ASP A 332 -1.51 3.44 -11.05
CA ASP A 332 -2.82 4.09 -11.10
C ASP A 332 -2.78 5.41 -11.88
N ALA A 333 -1.72 6.19 -11.66
CA ALA A 333 -1.51 7.45 -12.35
C ALA A 333 -1.23 7.25 -13.85
N GLU A 334 -0.45 6.22 -14.22
CA GLU A 334 -0.18 5.82 -15.60
C GLU A 334 -1.45 5.33 -16.30
N GLN A 335 -2.24 4.46 -15.63
CA GLN A 335 -3.52 3.99 -16.15
C GLN A 335 -4.47 5.16 -16.44
N LEU A 336 -4.65 6.08 -15.47
CA LEU A 336 -5.47 7.27 -15.65
C LEU A 336 -4.96 8.12 -16.82
N ALA A 337 -3.65 8.38 -16.86
CA ALA A 337 -3.00 9.22 -17.86
C ALA A 337 -3.13 8.65 -19.29
N SER A 338 -3.24 7.32 -19.43
CA SER A 338 -3.35 6.65 -20.73
C SER A 338 -4.57 7.11 -21.55
N ARG A 339 -5.63 7.59 -20.88
CA ARG A 339 -6.92 7.97 -21.51
C ARG A 339 -7.38 9.39 -21.16
N VAL A 340 -6.49 10.20 -20.60
CA VAL A 340 -6.76 11.60 -20.26
C VAL A 340 -6.15 12.51 -21.34
N LYS A 341 -6.90 13.53 -21.76
CA LYS A 341 -6.48 14.52 -22.76
C LYS A 341 -6.64 15.94 -22.20
N PRO A 342 -5.92 16.93 -22.74
CA PRO A 342 -6.16 18.34 -22.44
C PRO A 342 -7.64 18.70 -22.65
N GLY A 343 -8.20 19.48 -21.72
CA GLY A 343 -9.61 19.88 -21.68
C GLY A 343 -10.51 18.98 -20.83
N VAL A 344 -10.06 17.80 -20.39
CA VAL A 344 -10.82 16.95 -19.46
C VAL A 344 -11.11 17.73 -18.18
N ARG A 345 -12.38 17.74 -17.77
CA ARG A 345 -12.84 18.42 -16.54
C ARG A 345 -12.43 17.64 -15.30
N VAL A 346 -11.90 18.34 -14.30
CA VAL A 346 -11.49 17.80 -13.00
C VAL A 346 -12.23 18.52 -11.90
N VAL A 347 -13.13 17.81 -11.21
CA VAL A 347 -14.01 18.34 -10.16
C VAL A 347 -13.46 17.98 -8.79
N PHE A 348 -13.12 18.97 -7.96
CA PHE A 348 -12.73 18.80 -6.57
C PHE A 348 -13.91 19.06 -5.64
N ARG A 349 -14.33 18.06 -4.87
CA ARG A 349 -15.42 18.15 -3.93
C ARG A 349 -15.03 17.72 -2.50
#